data_ae49a3462b9b46ff73361933ca45174b
#
_entry.id   ae49a3462b9b46ff73361933ca45174b
#
_cell.length_a   1.000
_cell.length_b   1.000
_cell.length_c   1.000
_cell.angle_alpha   90.00
_cell.angle_beta   90.00
_cell.angle_gamma   90.00
#
_symmetry.space_group_name_H-M   'P 1'
#
loop_
_entity.id
_entity.type
_entity.pdbx_description
1 polymer ?
#
loop_
_entity_poly.entity_id
_entity_poly.type
_entity_poly.pdbx_seq_one_letter_code
_entity_poly.pdbx_strand_id
1 'polypeptide(L)'
;TEVKKRPIKKIFPSASISRELSESLGASLSYSYRIQRPSYNSLNSFATFLDPFSAGAGNPNLTPSYTNNFQFNLTYDKQPFFTIGYSKTDDVIFELIRQDNATAQIRQQEVNIENNENWNFRLFAPVNFTKGLEGFTGVIVTNTDFESSTFNVDLNKWNLIWFIQASYELPWDINFEVNGNYGTGALEGQIEVDWLSELSFSFGKEFLDDSLKVNLGFNQMLNRGFVGSIDYGNGTASVESNGSRQNVNLKLTYSFGSQFGKKKSKRDFNRDEENRIDDSN
;
A
#
# COMPACT_ATOMS: atom_id res chain seq x y z
N THR A 1 6.04 23.87 -30.60
CA THR A 1 5.43 22.98 -29.58
C THR A 1 3.93 23.12 -29.69
N GLU A 2 3.27 22.12 -30.25
CA GLU A 2 1.82 22.12 -30.40
C GLU A 2 1.19 21.72 -29.04
N VAL A 3 0.48 22.67 -28.41
CA VAL A 3 -0.22 22.41 -27.15
C VAL A 3 -1.51 21.67 -27.47
N LYS A 4 -1.51 20.35 -27.32
CA LYS A 4 -2.68 19.50 -27.53
C LYS A 4 -3.67 19.70 -26.37
N LYS A 5 -4.64 20.60 -26.53
CA LYS A 5 -5.73 20.82 -25.57
C LYS A 5 -6.70 19.63 -25.62
N ARG A 6 -6.88 18.93 -24.51
CA ARG A 6 -7.86 17.84 -24.35
C ARG A 6 -8.88 18.24 -23.28
N PRO A 7 -9.99 18.91 -23.65
CA PRO A 7 -11.02 19.29 -22.69
C PRO A 7 -11.75 18.05 -22.18
N ILE A 8 -11.81 17.89 -20.87
CA ILE A 8 -12.56 16.81 -20.22
C ILE A 8 -13.92 17.37 -19.84
N LYS A 9 -14.98 16.78 -20.41
CA LYS A 9 -16.38 17.14 -20.14
C LYS A 9 -17.12 15.94 -19.56
N LYS A 10 -16.65 15.43 -18.40
CA LYS A 10 -17.27 14.31 -17.69
C LYS A 10 -17.62 14.74 -16.27
N ILE A 11 -18.70 14.21 -15.73
CA ILE A 11 -19.11 14.38 -14.33
C ILE A 11 -18.49 13.22 -13.54
N PHE A 12 -17.99 13.51 -12.35
CA PHE A 12 -17.36 12.54 -11.45
C PHE A 12 -18.18 12.41 -10.17
N PRO A 13 -19.29 11.64 -10.20
CA PRO A 13 -20.15 11.49 -9.06
C PRO A 13 -19.49 10.63 -7.97
N SER A 14 -19.87 10.92 -6.74
CA SER A 14 -19.62 10.05 -5.58
C SER A 14 -20.86 10.01 -4.69
N ALA A 15 -21.15 8.85 -4.15
CA ALA A 15 -22.27 8.65 -3.25
C ALA A 15 -21.87 7.66 -2.15
N SER A 16 -22.41 7.85 -0.96
CA SER A 16 -22.24 6.89 0.13
C SER A 16 -23.50 6.84 0.98
N ILE A 17 -23.81 5.65 1.46
CA ILE A 17 -24.86 5.41 2.44
C ILE A 17 -24.27 4.59 3.57
N SER A 18 -24.59 4.95 4.79
CA SER A 18 -24.18 4.21 5.99
C SER A 18 -25.38 4.02 6.91
N ARG A 19 -25.38 2.89 7.62
CA ARG A 19 -26.42 2.56 8.60
C ARG A 19 -25.80 1.86 9.81
N GLU A 20 -26.20 2.26 10.99
CA GLU A 20 -25.97 1.53 12.22
C GLU A 20 -26.97 0.36 12.27
N LEU A 21 -26.47 -0.88 12.32
CA LEU A 21 -27.24 -2.11 12.38
C LEU A 21 -27.56 -2.48 13.83
N SER A 22 -26.64 -2.15 14.76
CA SER A 22 -26.78 -2.25 16.20
C SER A 22 -25.90 -1.19 16.89
N GLU A 23 -25.84 -1.17 18.22
CA GLU A 23 -24.99 -0.23 18.99
C GLU A 23 -23.50 -0.28 18.59
N SER A 24 -22.99 -1.46 18.23
CA SER A 24 -21.60 -1.65 17.86
C SER A 24 -21.38 -2.03 16.39
N LEU A 25 -22.43 -2.44 15.66
CA LEU A 25 -22.28 -2.89 14.28
C LEU A 25 -22.83 -1.86 13.31
N GLY A 26 -22.02 -1.47 12.33
CA GLY A 26 -22.39 -0.59 11.23
C GLY A 26 -22.10 -1.20 9.87
N ALA A 27 -22.81 -0.73 8.85
CA ALA A 27 -22.54 -1.05 7.44
C ALA A 27 -22.51 0.21 6.61
N SER A 28 -21.68 0.22 5.59
CA SER A 28 -21.64 1.30 4.60
C SER A 28 -21.44 0.77 3.18
N LEU A 29 -22.06 1.45 2.23
CA LEU A 29 -21.86 1.23 0.81
C LEU A 29 -21.46 2.56 0.18
N SER A 30 -20.42 2.55 -0.64
CA SER A 30 -19.95 3.73 -1.36
C SER A 30 -19.70 3.42 -2.82
N TYR A 31 -19.89 4.43 -3.63
CA TYR A 31 -19.57 4.48 -5.06
C TYR A 31 -18.83 5.75 -5.39
N SER A 32 -17.83 5.66 -6.25
CA SER A 32 -17.19 6.84 -6.83
C SER A 32 -16.74 6.57 -8.26
N TYR A 33 -16.90 7.59 -9.10
CA TYR A 33 -16.31 7.64 -10.44
C TYR A 33 -15.19 8.68 -10.44
N ARG A 34 -14.00 8.27 -10.85
CA ARG A 34 -12.79 9.09 -10.74
C ARG A 34 -12.02 9.13 -12.05
N ILE A 35 -11.21 10.18 -12.21
CA ILE A 35 -10.27 10.35 -13.31
C ILE A 35 -8.83 10.35 -12.77
N GLN A 36 -7.94 9.66 -13.46
CA GLN A 36 -6.50 9.76 -13.29
C GLN A 36 -5.89 10.32 -14.58
N ARG A 37 -5.17 11.43 -14.48
CA ARG A 37 -4.50 12.04 -15.62
C ARG A 37 -3.06 11.56 -15.70
N PRO A 38 -2.51 11.39 -16.92
CA PRO A 38 -1.08 11.14 -17.08
C PRO A 38 -0.25 12.23 -16.40
N SER A 39 0.88 11.85 -15.83
CA SER A 39 1.85 12.80 -15.30
C SER A 39 2.58 13.54 -16.43
N TYR A 40 3.22 14.67 -16.12
CA TYR A 40 4.04 15.36 -17.11
C TYR A 40 5.22 14.50 -17.57
N ASN A 41 5.79 13.70 -16.69
CA ASN A 41 6.88 12.77 -17.02
C ASN A 41 6.40 11.66 -17.96
N SER A 42 5.20 11.13 -17.72
CA SER A 42 4.57 10.12 -18.57
C SER A 42 4.31 10.60 -19.99
N LEU A 43 4.11 11.92 -20.17
CA LEU A 43 3.87 12.56 -21.48
C LEU A 43 5.17 13.00 -22.17
N ASN A 44 6.30 12.99 -21.50
CA ASN A 44 7.56 13.45 -22.03
C ASN A 44 8.20 12.40 -22.95
N SER A 45 8.27 12.69 -24.26
CA SER A 45 8.76 11.77 -25.28
C SER A 45 10.29 11.62 -25.33
N PHE A 46 11.05 12.30 -24.46
CA PHE A 46 12.49 12.13 -24.40
C PHE A 46 12.85 10.76 -23.86
N ALA A 47 13.64 10.01 -24.63
CA ALA A 47 14.12 8.72 -24.18
C ALA A 47 15.20 8.88 -23.10
N THR A 48 15.07 8.11 -22.03
CA THR A 48 16.07 7.95 -20.99
C THR A 48 16.66 6.56 -21.10
N PHE A 49 17.96 6.46 -21.28
CA PHE A 49 18.66 5.19 -21.32
C PHE A 49 19.04 4.79 -19.91
N LEU A 50 18.59 3.59 -19.49
CA LEU A 50 18.95 2.98 -18.20
C LEU A 50 20.31 2.28 -18.33
N ASP A 51 20.54 1.64 -19.49
CA ASP A 51 21.75 0.97 -19.91
C ASP A 51 21.79 0.89 -21.46
N PRO A 52 22.85 0.32 -22.11
CA PRO A 52 22.92 0.22 -23.57
C PRO A 52 21.80 -0.59 -24.23
N PHE A 53 21.07 -1.42 -23.45
CA PHE A 53 20.02 -2.31 -23.95
C PHE A 53 18.63 -1.95 -23.44
N SER A 54 18.53 -0.98 -22.51
CA SER A 54 17.27 -0.59 -21.88
C SER A 54 16.99 0.91 -22.01
N ALA A 55 15.85 1.25 -22.56
CA ALA A 55 15.41 2.63 -22.68
C ALA A 55 13.97 2.80 -22.25
N GLY A 56 13.69 3.87 -21.52
CA GLY A 56 12.34 4.33 -21.19
C GLY A 56 12.01 5.63 -21.93
N ALA A 57 10.77 5.80 -22.37
CA ALA A 57 10.28 7.05 -22.94
C ALA A 57 8.82 7.26 -22.52
N GLY A 58 8.44 8.50 -22.24
CA GLY A 58 7.03 8.85 -22.05
C GLY A 58 6.27 8.80 -23.37
N ASN A 59 4.95 8.80 -23.26
CA ASN A 59 4.03 8.72 -24.39
C ASN A 59 3.13 9.96 -24.44
N PRO A 60 3.35 10.92 -25.37
CA PRO A 60 2.54 12.12 -25.47
C PRO A 60 1.09 11.83 -25.91
N ASN A 61 0.77 10.60 -26.31
CA ASN A 61 -0.56 10.19 -26.72
C ASN A 61 -1.42 9.63 -25.60
N LEU A 62 -0.90 9.50 -24.38
CA LEU A 62 -1.66 9.03 -23.22
C LEU A 62 -2.94 9.84 -23.03
N THR A 63 -4.01 9.12 -22.71
CA THR A 63 -5.30 9.67 -22.31
C THR A 63 -5.51 9.43 -20.81
N PRO A 64 -6.38 10.21 -20.16
CA PRO A 64 -6.77 9.93 -18.79
C PRO A 64 -7.49 8.60 -18.66
N SER A 65 -7.25 7.89 -17.57
CA SER A 65 -8.03 6.72 -17.18
C SER A 65 -9.21 7.10 -16.29
N TYR A 66 -10.23 6.25 -16.29
CA TYR A 66 -11.48 6.46 -15.57
C TYR A 66 -11.86 5.24 -14.77
N THR A 67 -12.06 5.42 -13.48
CA THR A 67 -12.32 4.31 -12.55
C THR A 67 -13.69 4.42 -11.91
N ASN A 68 -14.51 3.39 -12.07
CA ASN A 68 -15.66 3.11 -11.23
C ASN A 68 -15.22 2.30 -10.02
N ASN A 69 -15.54 2.75 -8.81
CA ASN A 69 -15.17 2.08 -7.58
C ASN A 69 -16.41 1.87 -6.71
N PHE A 70 -16.63 0.64 -6.29
CA PHE A 70 -17.69 0.23 -5.36
C PHE A 70 -17.06 -0.38 -4.12
N GLN A 71 -17.52 0.02 -2.95
CA GLN A 71 -16.99 -0.52 -1.70
C GLN A 71 -18.11 -0.72 -0.69
N PHE A 72 -18.14 -1.91 -0.11
CA PHE A 72 -18.99 -2.27 1.03
C PHE A 72 -18.11 -2.52 2.25
N ASN A 73 -18.46 -1.93 3.39
CA ASN A 73 -17.76 -2.13 4.65
C ASN A 73 -18.73 -2.53 5.75
N LEU A 74 -18.26 -3.44 6.61
CA LEU A 74 -18.82 -3.67 7.93
C LEU A 74 -17.87 -3.11 8.99
N THR A 75 -18.42 -2.42 9.98
CA THR A 75 -17.67 -1.86 11.10
C THR A 75 -18.15 -2.45 12.41
N TYR A 76 -17.22 -2.72 13.32
CA TYR A 76 -17.50 -3.07 14.70
C TYR A 76 -16.85 -2.02 15.61
N ASP A 77 -17.60 -1.42 16.52
CA ASP A 77 -17.19 -0.27 17.34
C ASP A 77 -16.52 0.83 16.50
N LYS A 78 -17.15 1.14 15.34
CA LYS A 78 -16.69 2.13 14.34
C LYS A 78 -15.38 1.80 13.63
N GLN A 79 -14.80 0.62 13.88
CA GLN A 79 -13.59 0.14 13.17
C GLN A 79 -13.99 -0.82 12.05
N PRO A 80 -13.51 -0.62 10.81
CA PRO A 80 -13.81 -1.54 9.73
C PRO A 80 -13.09 -2.88 9.97
N PHE A 81 -13.86 -3.97 10.01
CA PHE A 81 -13.33 -5.32 10.14
C PHE A 81 -13.50 -6.16 8.89
N PHE A 82 -14.48 -5.82 8.05
CA PHE A 82 -14.71 -6.50 6.79
C PHE A 82 -14.99 -5.50 5.67
N THR A 83 -14.35 -5.69 4.53
CA THR A 83 -14.51 -4.84 3.34
C THR A 83 -14.56 -5.71 2.10
N ILE A 84 -15.49 -5.40 1.19
CA ILE A 84 -15.49 -5.87 -0.20
C ILE A 84 -15.38 -4.64 -1.09
N GLY A 85 -14.40 -4.62 -1.96
CA GLY A 85 -14.22 -3.60 -2.98
C GLY A 85 -14.19 -4.21 -4.39
N TYR A 86 -14.76 -3.51 -5.34
CA TYR A 86 -14.64 -3.77 -6.77
C TYR A 86 -14.34 -2.48 -7.49
N SER A 87 -13.36 -2.50 -8.35
CA SER A 87 -13.07 -1.37 -9.24
C SER A 87 -12.89 -1.84 -10.68
N LYS A 88 -13.40 -1.01 -11.59
CA LYS A 88 -13.17 -1.15 -13.03
C LYS A 88 -12.63 0.15 -13.58
N THR A 89 -11.48 0.06 -14.22
CA THR A 89 -10.79 1.18 -14.82
C THR A 89 -10.73 0.99 -16.33
N ASP A 90 -11.21 1.96 -17.06
CA ASP A 90 -11.10 2.05 -18.52
C ASP A 90 -9.93 2.97 -18.90
N ASP A 91 -9.30 2.74 -20.06
CA ASP A 91 -8.14 3.49 -20.56
C ASP A 91 -6.96 3.51 -19.56
N VAL A 92 -6.66 2.35 -18.95
CA VAL A 92 -5.65 2.24 -17.90
C VAL A 92 -4.29 2.71 -18.38
N ILE A 93 -3.65 3.62 -17.64
CA ILE A 93 -2.25 3.98 -17.89
C ILE A 93 -1.39 2.84 -17.34
N PHE A 94 -0.80 2.07 -18.23
CA PHE A 94 -0.09 0.84 -17.95
C PHE A 94 1.35 0.92 -18.47
N GLU A 95 2.31 0.56 -17.64
CA GLU A 95 3.71 0.47 -18.05
C GLU A 95 3.94 -0.82 -18.82
N LEU A 96 4.12 -0.68 -20.12
CA LEU A 96 4.38 -1.79 -21.04
C LEU A 96 5.88 -1.95 -21.24
N ILE A 97 6.37 -3.14 -20.93
CA ILE A 97 7.76 -3.54 -21.11
C ILE A 97 7.82 -4.53 -22.25
N ARG A 98 8.59 -4.22 -23.29
CA ARG A 98 8.73 -5.06 -24.49
C ARG A 98 10.18 -5.17 -24.91
N GLN A 99 10.54 -6.31 -25.48
CA GLN A 99 11.82 -6.51 -26.13
C GLN A 99 11.67 -6.37 -27.65
N ASP A 100 12.52 -5.57 -28.25
CA ASP A 100 12.70 -5.52 -29.70
C ASP A 100 13.62 -6.67 -30.12
N ASN A 101 13.08 -7.65 -30.87
CA ASN A 101 13.82 -8.84 -31.27
C ASN A 101 14.98 -8.57 -32.23
N ALA A 102 14.94 -7.46 -32.98
CA ALA A 102 16.00 -7.12 -33.94
C ALA A 102 17.23 -6.54 -33.26
N THR A 103 17.03 -5.78 -32.18
CA THR A 103 18.08 -5.07 -31.48
C THR A 103 18.38 -5.63 -30.09
N ALA A 104 17.55 -6.58 -29.60
CA ALA A 104 17.54 -7.09 -28.23
C ALA A 104 17.37 -5.98 -27.17
N GLN A 105 16.86 -4.80 -27.57
CA GLN A 105 16.61 -3.70 -26.66
C GLN A 105 15.29 -3.87 -25.91
N ILE A 106 15.32 -3.61 -24.63
CA ILE A 106 14.11 -3.53 -23.80
C ILE A 106 13.62 -2.09 -23.80
N ARG A 107 12.33 -1.90 -24.09
CA ARG A 107 11.66 -0.60 -24.06
C ARG A 107 10.56 -0.60 -23.02
N GLN A 108 10.62 0.38 -22.14
CA GLN A 108 9.57 0.68 -21.15
C GLN A 108 8.82 1.93 -21.61
N GLN A 109 7.50 1.80 -21.75
CA GLN A 109 6.66 2.93 -22.12
C GLN A 109 5.27 2.78 -21.53
N GLU A 110 4.74 3.85 -20.96
CA GLU A 110 3.34 3.88 -20.57
C GLU A 110 2.43 3.96 -21.79
N VAL A 111 1.39 3.14 -21.78
CA VAL A 111 0.34 3.07 -22.81
C VAL A 111 -1.03 3.05 -22.14
N ASN A 112 -2.09 3.37 -22.89
CA ASN A 112 -3.43 3.10 -22.39
C ASN A 112 -3.85 1.70 -22.84
N ILE A 113 -4.11 0.81 -21.89
CA ILE A 113 -4.74 -0.49 -22.12
C ILE A 113 -6.25 -0.40 -21.88
N GLU A 114 -7.02 -1.34 -22.42
CA GLU A 114 -8.48 -1.25 -22.46
C GLU A 114 -9.07 -1.31 -21.05
N ASN A 115 -8.72 -2.32 -20.26
CA ASN A 115 -9.36 -2.58 -18.97
C ASN A 115 -8.38 -2.97 -17.87
N ASN A 116 -8.74 -2.58 -16.63
CA ASN A 116 -8.30 -3.23 -15.40
C ASN A 116 -9.52 -3.44 -14.51
N GLU A 117 -9.74 -4.68 -14.09
CA GLU A 117 -10.71 -5.02 -13.06
C GLU A 117 -9.98 -5.47 -11.80
N ASN A 118 -10.43 -5.00 -10.64
CA ASN A 118 -9.83 -5.38 -9.37
C ASN A 118 -10.91 -5.70 -8.34
N TRP A 119 -10.81 -6.89 -7.74
CA TRP A 119 -11.56 -7.28 -6.55
C TRP A 119 -10.67 -7.21 -5.32
N ASN A 120 -11.24 -6.77 -4.21
CA ASN A 120 -10.55 -6.59 -2.96
C ASN A 120 -11.42 -7.04 -1.79
N PHE A 121 -10.95 -8.02 -1.04
CA PHE A 121 -11.59 -8.55 0.16
C PHE A 121 -10.64 -8.35 1.32
N ARG A 122 -11.10 -7.75 2.41
CA ARG A 122 -10.31 -7.51 3.62
C ARG A 122 -11.07 -8.00 4.83
N LEU A 123 -10.38 -8.73 5.68
CA LEU A 123 -10.90 -9.16 6.97
C LEU A 123 -9.84 -8.87 8.04
N PHE A 124 -10.23 -8.16 9.08
CA PHE A 124 -9.37 -7.80 10.19
C PHE A 124 -9.99 -8.27 11.51
N ALA A 125 -9.17 -8.74 12.42
CA ALA A 125 -9.61 -9.17 13.72
C ALA A 125 -8.61 -8.78 14.81
N PRO A 126 -9.08 -8.42 16.02
CA PRO A 126 -8.22 -8.25 17.17
C PRO A 126 -7.67 -9.61 17.62
N VAL A 127 -6.46 -9.62 18.16
CA VAL A 127 -5.81 -10.79 18.77
C VAL A 127 -5.69 -10.51 20.26
N ASN A 128 -6.77 -10.82 21.02
CA ASN A 128 -6.88 -10.53 22.45
C ASN A 128 -7.66 -11.63 23.21
N PHE A 129 -7.56 -12.87 22.75
CA PHE A 129 -8.34 -14.01 23.29
C PHE A 129 -7.79 -14.57 24.62
N THR A 130 -6.68 -14.04 25.13
CA THR A 130 -6.11 -14.38 26.44
C THR A 130 -5.53 -13.15 27.12
N LYS A 131 -5.44 -13.18 28.45
CA LYS A 131 -4.88 -12.07 29.23
C LYS A 131 -3.42 -11.84 28.88
N GLY A 132 -3.04 -10.57 28.69
CA GLY A 132 -1.69 -10.16 28.34
C GLY A 132 -1.35 -10.29 26.84
N LEU A 133 -2.29 -10.79 26.01
CA LEU A 133 -2.15 -10.83 24.56
C LEU A 133 -2.95 -9.69 23.93
N GLU A 134 -2.26 -8.82 23.23
CA GLU A 134 -2.86 -7.70 22.50
C GLU A 134 -2.31 -7.63 21.08
N GLY A 135 -3.17 -7.32 20.13
CA GLY A 135 -2.73 -7.18 18.76
C GLY A 135 -3.87 -7.23 17.75
N PHE A 136 -3.51 -7.38 16.51
CA PHE A 136 -4.47 -7.59 15.42
C PHE A 136 -3.86 -8.44 14.31
N THR A 137 -4.73 -9.07 13.56
CA THR A 137 -4.38 -9.85 12.37
C THR A 137 -5.35 -9.52 11.26
N GLY A 138 -4.93 -9.77 10.04
CA GLY A 138 -5.81 -9.54 8.91
C GLY A 138 -5.43 -10.36 7.69
N VAL A 139 -6.43 -10.58 6.86
CA VAL A 139 -6.29 -11.21 5.55
C VAL A 139 -6.82 -10.24 4.50
N ILE A 140 -6.02 -10.03 3.47
CA ILE A 140 -6.38 -9.26 2.29
C ILE A 140 -6.28 -10.21 1.10
N VAL A 141 -7.38 -10.35 0.36
CA VAL A 141 -7.40 -11.11 -0.89
C VAL A 141 -7.73 -10.14 -2.01
N THR A 142 -6.90 -10.10 -3.02
CA THR A 142 -7.14 -9.26 -4.21
C THR A 142 -7.08 -10.11 -5.47
N ASN A 143 -7.89 -9.75 -6.45
CA ASN A 143 -7.73 -10.17 -7.82
C ASN A 143 -7.42 -8.94 -8.66
N THR A 144 -6.41 -9.04 -9.50
CA THR A 144 -6.06 -8.00 -10.47
C THR A 144 -6.12 -8.60 -11.85
N ASP A 145 -6.86 -7.97 -12.73
CA ASP A 145 -7.12 -8.42 -14.10
C ASP A 145 -6.86 -7.26 -15.08
N PHE A 146 -5.77 -7.39 -15.84
CA PHE A 146 -5.39 -6.46 -16.92
C PHE A 146 -5.66 -7.06 -18.26
N GLU A 147 -6.45 -6.40 -19.08
CA GLU A 147 -6.82 -6.88 -20.42
C GLU A 147 -6.54 -5.81 -21.48
N SER A 148 -5.86 -6.22 -22.56
CA SER A 148 -5.68 -5.43 -23.76
C SER A 148 -5.47 -6.28 -24.99
N SER A 149 -6.43 -6.24 -25.92
CA SER A 149 -6.30 -6.86 -27.21
C SER A 149 -5.30 -6.12 -28.12
N THR A 150 -5.21 -4.80 -27.98
CA THR A 150 -4.29 -3.96 -28.74
C THR A 150 -2.83 -4.26 -28.44
N PHE A 151 -2.52 -4.51 -27.18
CA PHE A 151 -1.15 -4.78 -26.73
C PHE A 151 -0.89 -6.23 -26.38
N ASN A 152 -1.87 -7.12 -26.58
CA ASN A 152 -1.79 -8.54 -26.22
C ASN A 152 -1.40 -8.71 -24.76
N VAL A 153 -2.11 -8.01 -23.87
CA VAL A 153 -2.00 -8.11 -22.41
C VAL A 153 -3.22 -8.89 -21.92
N ASP A 154 -2.97 -9.98 -21.22
CA ASP A 154 -3.99 -10.81 -20.55
C ASP A 154 -3.35 -11.35 -19.28
N LEU A 155 -3.49 -10.59 -18.19
CA LEU A 155 -2.83 -10.84 -16.93
C LEU A 155 -3.87 -10.87 -15.81
N ASN A 156 -4.17 -12.07 -15.30
CA ASN A 156 -5.10 -12.24 -14.20
C ASN A 156 -4.44 -12.99 -13.05
N LYS A 157 -4.47 -12.41 -11.86
CA LYS A 157 -3.88 -13.05 -10.69
C LYS A 157 -4.62 -12.75 -9.41
N TRP A 158 -4.85 -13.79 -8.63
CA TRP A 158 -5.29 -13.70 -7.25
C TRP A 158 -4.07 -13.63 -6.33
N ASN A 159 -4.13 -12.71 -5.39
CA ASN A 159 -3.13 -12.52 -4.35
C ASN A 159 -3.80 -12.61 -2.98
N LEU A 160 -3.11 -13.23 -2.03
CA LEU A 160 -3.50 -13.25 -0.63
C LEU A 160 -2.35 -12.69 0.20
N ILE A 161 -2.66 -11.75 1.09
CA ILE A 161 -1.75 -11.26 2.11
C ILE A 161 -2.36 -11.53 3.46
N TRP A 162 -1.66 -12.29 4.29
CA TRP A 162 -1.95 -12.42 5.71
C TRP A 162 -0.89 -11.69 6.52
N PHE A 163 -1.32 -10.98 7.55
CA PHE A 163 -0.39 -10.33 8.47
C PHE A 163 -0.86 -10.47 9.91
N ILE A 164 0.10 -10.39 10.82
CA ILE A 164 -0.11 -10.39 12.26
C ILE A 164 0.83 -9.38 12.91
N GLN A 165 0.28 -8.61 13.85
CA GLN A 165 1.01 -7.80 14.79
C GLN A 165 0.45 -8.08 16.17
N ALA A 166 1.26 -8.60 17.08
CA ALA A 166 0.82 -8.93 18.41
C ALA A 166 1.93 -8.73 19.44
N SER A 167 1.52 -8.40 20.65
CA SER A 167 2.37 -8.38 21.83
C SER A 167 1.80 -9.30 22.89
N TYR A 168 2.68 -9.95 23.63
CA TYR A 168 2.32 -10.83 24.72
C TYR A 168 3.22 -10.60 25.93
N GLU A 169 2.57 -10.39 27.08
CA GLU A 169 3.26 -10.22 28.35
C GLU A 169 3.65 -11.59 28.91
N LEU A 170 4.94 -11.92 28.80
CA LEU A 170 5.54 -13.14 29.31
C LEU A 170 5.79 -13.03 30.83
N PRO A 171 6.01 -14.16 31.55
CA PRO A 171 6.48 -14.13 32.93
C PRO A 171 7.73 -13.25 33.08
N TRP A 172 7.90 -12.67 34.27
CA TRP A 172 8.99 -11.77 34.64
C TRP A 172 8.96 -10.41 33.93
N ASP A 173 7.78 -9.93 33.56
CA ASP A 173 7.55 -8.64 32.90
C ASP A 173 8.35 -8.50 31.60
N ILE A 174 8.46 -9.59 30.86
CA ILE A 174 9.05 -9.56 29.52
C ILE A 174 7.94 -9.35 28.50
N ASN A 175 8.01 -8.28 27.73
CA ASN A 175 7.13 -8.05 26.60
C ASN A 175 7.69 -8.73 25.36
N PHE A 176 6.95 -9.67 24.81
CA PHE A 176 7.23 -10.32 23.52
C PHE A 176 6.39 -9.64 22.45
N GLU A 177 7.01 -9.19 21.36
CA GLU A 177 6.33 -8.63 20.22
C GLU A 177 6.64 -9.45 18.97
N VAL A 178 5.62 -9.66 18.14
CA VAL A 178 5.75 -10.32 16.84
C VAL A 178 5.08 -9.48 15.75
N ASN A 179 5.78 -9.31 14.65
CA ASN A 179 5.26 -8.73 13.41
C ASN A 179 5.58 -9.69 12.27
N GLY A 180 4.58 -10.09 11.53
CA GLY A 180 4.76 -10.99 10.41
C GLY A 180 3.78 -10.70 9.29
N ASN A 181 4.21 -10.98 8.08
CA ASN A 181 3.36 -11.03 6.91
C ASN A 181 3.74 -12.22 6.02
N TYR A 182 2.75 -12.69 5.30
CA TYR A 182 2.89 -13.69 4.26
C TYR A 182 2.01 -13.27 3.08
N GLY A 183 2.61 -13.18 1.90
CA GLY A 183 1.91 -12.85 0.66
C GLY A 183 2.14 -13.93 -0.39
N THR A 184 1.11 -14.33 -1.08
CA THR A 184 1.24 -15.11 -2.32
C THR A 184 1.71 -14.20 -3.45
N GLY A 185 2.07 -14.77 -4.59
CA GLY A 185 2.47 -13.98 -5.74
C GLY A 185 1.39 -12.99 -6.20
N ALA A 186 1.82 -11.83 -6.70
CA ALA A 186 0.98 -10.72 -7.13
C ALA A 186 1.39 -10.21 -8.51
N LEU A 187 0.53 -9.38 -9.12
CA LEU A 187 0.90 -8.58 -10.29
C LEU A 187 1.26 -7.17 -9.87
N GLU A 188 2.42 -6.71 -10.30
CA GLU A 188 2.85 -5.33 -10.21
C GLU A 188 3.07 -4.80 -11.64
N GLY A 189 1.99 -4.26 -12.23
CA GLY A 189 1.92 -4.01 -13.67
C GLY A 189 2.06 -5.31 -14.46
N GLN A 190 3.07 -5.39 -15.35
CA GLN A 190 3.38 -6.58 -16.14
C GLN A 190 4.27 -7.58 -15.39
N ILE A 191 4.83 -7.18 -14.23
CA ILE A 191 5.71 -8.03 -13.45
C ILE A 191 4.88 -8.96 -12.59
N GLU A 192 5.10 -10.25 -12.72
CA GLU A 192 4.60 -11.23 -11.79
C GLU A 192 5.60 -11.39 -10.63
N VAL A 193 5.22 -10.88 -9.46
CA VAL A 193 6.01 -11.00 -8.23
C VAL A 193 5.69 -12.33 -7.56
N ASP A 194 6.72 -13.05 -7.15
CA ASP A 194 6.58 -14.29 -6.37
C ASP A 194 6.12 -13.99 -4.93
N TRP A 195 5.88 -15.02 -4.14
CA TRP A 195 5.43 -14.87 -2.76
C TRP A 195 6.46 -14.11 -1.90
N LEU A 196 5.94 -13.30 -0.96
CA LEU A 196 6.73 -12.52 -0.01
C LEU A 196 6.40 -12.98 1.41
N SER A 197 7.41 -13.11 2.27
CA SER A 197 7.20 -13.34 3.68
C SER A 197 8.20 -12.55 4.51
N GLU A 198 7.74 -12.05 5.62
CA GLU A 198 8.58 -11.37 6.61
C GLU A 198 8.13 -11.77 8.01
N LEU A 199 9.08 -12.06 8.88
CA LEU A 199 8.83 -12.28 10.29
C LEU A 199 9.90 -11.57 11.11
N SER A 200 9.45 -10.74 12.03
CA SER A 200 10.27 -10.05 13.02
C SER A 200 9.66 -10.26 14.40
N PHE A 201 10.51 -10.41 15.42
CA PHE A 201 10.05 -10.50 16.80
C PHE A 201 11.04 -9.84 17.74
N SER A 202 10.57 -9.42 18.90
CA SER A 202 11.42 -8.79 19.90
C SER A 202 11.02 -9.18 21.31
N PHE A 203 12.00 -9.05 22.22
CA PHE A 203 11.83 -9.23 23.65
C PHE A 203 12.24 -7.94 24.34
N GLY A 204 11.29 -7.30 25.01
CA GLY A 204 11.47 -6.07 25.78
C GLY A 204 11.35 -6.33 27.27
N LYS A 205 12.19 -5.66 28.07
CA LYS A 205 12.03 -5.64 29.54
C LYS A 205 12.43 -4.27 30.09
N GLU A 206 11.66 -3.82 31.07
CA GLU A 206 11.93 -2.60 31.82
C GLU A 206 12.59 -2.94 33.17
N PHE A 207 13.57 -2.14 33.56
CA PHE A 207 14.36 -2.25 34.77
C PHE A 207 14.46 -0.87 35.44
N LEU A 208 14.85 -0.85 36.70
CA LEU A 208 15.12 0.37 37.48
C LEU A 208 13.91 1.32 37.52
N ASP A 209 12.75 0.81 37.93
CA ASP A 209 11.49 1.54 37.96
C ASP A 209 11.22 2.25 36.60
N ASP A 210 11.24 1.47 35.51
CA ASP A 210 11.01 1.88 34.12
C ASP A 210 12.04 2.86 33.53
N SER A 211 13.10 3.16 34.28
CA SER A 211 14.15 4.08 33.81
C SER A 211 15.07 3.44 32.76
N LEU A 212 15.25 2.12 32.79
CA LEU A 212 16.06 1.39 31.80
C LEU A 212 15.20 0.41 31.02
N LYS A 213 15.08 0.63 29.71
CA LYS A 213 14.41 -0.27 28.79
C LYS A 213 15.45 -1.02 27.95
N VAL A 214 15.36 -2.33 27.97
CA VAL A 214 16.19 -3.24 27.17
C VAL A 214 15.30 -3.93 26.16
N ASN A 215 15.62 -3.82 24.88
CA ASN A 215 14.89 -4.51 23.81
C ASN A 215 15.87 -5.27 22.92
N LEU A 216 15.65 -6.58 22.77
CA LEU A 216 16.38 -7.46 21.88
C LEU A 216 15.48 -7.82 20.69
N GLY A 217 15.81 -7.29 19.53
CA GLY A 217 15.04 -7.46 18.30
C GLY A 217 15.71 -8.44 17.33
N PHE A 218 14.88 -9.24 16.67
CA PHE A 218 15.22 -10.17 15.60
C PHE A 218 14.40 -9.78 14.38
N ASN A 219 15.03 -9.11 13.43
CA ASN A 219 14.33 -8.54 12.30
C ASN A 219 14.52 -9.38 11.05
N GLN A 220 13.43 -9.50 10.30
CA GLN A 220 13.40 -10.16 8.99
C GLN A 220 13.93 -11.61 9.01
N MET A 221 13.59 -12.37 10.06
CA MET A 221 14.07 -13.75 10.25
C MET A 221 13.58 -14.69 9.15
N LEU A 222 12.38 -14.46 8.59
CA LEU A 222 11.86 -15.14 7.42
C LEU A 222 11.68 -14.07 6.32
N ASN A 223 12.78 -13.70 5.67
CA ASN A 223 12.72 -12.81 4.52
C ASN A 223 13.24 -13.58 3.30
N ARG A 224 12.37 -13.76 2.33
CA ARG A 224 12.74 -14.16 0.98
C ARG A 224 12.76 -12.90 0.13
N GLY A 225 13.89 -12.56 -0.46
CA GLY A 225 14.03 -11.40 -1.31
C GLY A 225 12.97 -11.31 -2.42
N PHE A 226 12.87 -10.19 -3.06
CA PHE A 226 12.00 -9.98 -4.21
C PHE A 226 12.44 -10.87 -5.38
N VAL A 227 11.51 -11.65 -5.92
CA VAL A 227 11.66 -12.38 -7.16
C VAL A 227 10.51 -11.97 -8.06
N GLY A 228 10.83 -11.40 -9.20
CA GLY A 228 9.84 -10.99 -10.20
C GLY A 228 10.15 -11.62 -11.55
N SER A 229 9.13 -11.89 -12.34
CA SER A 229 9.25 -12.36 -13.71
C SER A 229 8.38 -11.56 -14.66
N ILE A 230 8.85 -11.36 -15.88
CA ILE A 230 8.11 -10.71 -16.95
C ILE A 230 8.11 -11.64 -18.16
N ASP A 231 6.94 -11.85 -18.73
CA ASP A 231 6.80 -12.47 -20.04
C ASP A 231 6.62 -11.39 -21.09
N TYR A 232 7.52 -11.34 -22.06
CA TYR A 232 7.48 -10.41 -23.19
C TYR A 232 6.71 -10.98 -24.40
N GLY A 233 6.19 -12.21 -24.28
CA GLY A 233 5.56 -12.94 -25.40
C GLY A 233 6.55 -13.64 -26.32
N ASN A 234 7.81 -13.23 -26.36
CA ASN A 234 8.89 -13.81 -27.15
C ASN A 234 10.09 -14.25 -26.29
N GLY A 235 9.99 -14.09 -24.99
CA GLY A 235 10.97 -14.46 -23.98
C GLY A 235 10.52 -14.04 -22.60
N THR A 236 11.18 -14.58 -21.59
CA THR A 236 10.94 -14.23 -20.18
C THR A 236 12.20 -13.63 -19.58
N ALA A 237 12.04 -12.66 -18.70
CA ALA A 237 13.11 -12.18 -17.83
C ALA A 237 12.72 -12.37 -16.38
N SER A 238 13.70 -12.62 -15.53
CA SER A 238 13.52 -12.66 -14.08
C SER A 238 14.42 -11.62 -13.42
N VAL A 239 13.87 -10.97 -12.40
CA VAL A 239 14.61 -10.07 -11.54
C VAL A 239 14.61 -10.68 -10.15
N GLU A 240 15.78 -10.92 -9.61
CA GLU A 240 15.96 -11.44 -8.26
C GLU A 240 16.75 -10.44 -7.42
N SER A 241 16.20 -10.05 -6.28
CA SER A 241 16.87 -9.21 -5.30
C SER A 241 17.07 -10.01 -4.02
N ASN A 242 18.25 -10.57 -3.83
CA ASN A 242 18.65 -11.34 -2.66
C ASN A 242 19.03 -10.40 -1.50
N GLY A 243 18.08 -9.61 -1.04
CA GLY A 243 18.24 -8.75 0.13
C GLY A 243 18.02 -9.48 1.45
N SER A 244 18.84 -10.48 1.80
CA SER A 244 18.82 -11.02 3.16
C SER A 244 19.23 -9.89 4.13
N ARG A 245 18.25 -9.28 4.79
CA ARG A 245 18.45 -8.21 5.78
C ARG A 245 18.25 -8.70 7.21
N GLN A 246 18.40 -10.00 7.42
CA GLN A 246 18.33 -10.58 8.76
C GLN A 246 19.30 -9.87 9.67
N ASN A 247 18.80 -9.33 10.76
CA ASN A 247 19.64 -8.69 11.76
C ASN A 247 19.11 -8.93 13.17
N VAL A 248 20.03 -8.93 14.10
CA VAL A 248 19.75 -8.91 15.53
C VAL A 248 20.22 -7.58 16.06
N ASN A 249 19.35 -6.88 16.77
CA ASN A 249 19.68 -5.60 17.39
C ASN A 249 19.37 -5.61 18.88
N LEU A 250 20.25 -5.00 19.66
CA LEU A 250 20.04 -4.70 21.06
C LEU A 250 19.89 -3.19 21.22
N LYS A 251 18.73 -2.76 21.75
CA LYS A 251 18.45 -1.36 22.06
C LYS A 251 18.38 -1.18 23.57
N LEU A 252 19.19 -0.29 24.07
CA LEU A 252 19.18 0.17 25.46
C LEU A 252 18.70 1.61 25.50
N THR A 253 17.64 1.87 26.25
CA THR A 253 17.12 3.21 26.45
C THR A 253 17.11 3.53 27.93
N TYR A 254 17.90 4.51 28.35
CA TYR A 254 17.93 4.98 29.72
C TYR A 254 17.34 6.36 29.80
N SER A 255 16.27 6.52 30.61
CA SER A 255 15.59 7.76 30.88
C SER A 255 16.10 8.35 32.19
N PHE A 256 16.72 9.51 32.15
CA PHE A 256 17.23 10.19 33.33
C PHE A 256 16.62 11.60 33.45
N GLY A 257 16.48 12.06 34.67
CA GLY A 257 15.87 13.35 34.99
C GLY A 257 14.50 13.21 35.66
N SER A 258 14.14 14.17 36.54
CA SER A 258 12.81 14.19 37.13
C SER A 258 11.75 14.52 36.07
N GLN A 259 10.57 13.91 36.18
CA GLN A 259 9.40 14.18 35.31
C GLN A 259 8.79 15.60 35.55
N PHE A 260 9.61 16.59 35.76
CA PHE A 260 9.17 17.99 35.65
C PHE A 260 9.13 18.41 34.18
N GLY A 261 8.49 17.58 33.34
CA GLY A 261 8.06 18.00 32.04
C GLY A 261 6.98 19.03 32.18
N LYS A 262 7.28 20.29 31.86
CA LYS A 262 6.26 21.31 31.61
C LYS A 262 5.15 20.64 30.79
N LYS A 263 3.91 20.57 31.35
CA LYS A 263 2.71 20.37 30.52
C LYS A 263 2.90 21.28 29.33
N LYS A 264 3.03 20.71 28.11
CA LYS A 264 2.96 21.50 26.89
C LYS A 264 1.63 22.27 27.00
N SER A 265 1.68 23.54 27.28
CA SER A 265 0.56 24.42 27.08
C SER A 265 0.10 24.16 25.65
N LYS A 266 -1.10 23.61 25.47
CA LYS A 266 -1.76 23.66 24.16
C LYS A 266 -1.79 25.16 23.84
N ARG A 267 -0.94 25.60 22.92
CA ARG A 267 -1.10 26.90 22.29
C ARG A 267 -2.42 26.82 21.55
N ASP A 268 -3.41 27.50 22.09
CA ASP A 268 -4.71 27.69 21.49
C ASP A 268 -4.50 28.71 20.35
N PHE A 269 -4.18 28.22 19.16
CA PHE A 269 -3.92 29.06 17.99
C PHE A 269 -5.16 29.86 17.55
N ASN A 270 -6.33 29.53 18.07
CA ASN A 270 -7.57 30.23 17.70
C ASN A 270 -7.87 31.47 18.55
N ARG A 271 -7.27 31.61 19.73
CA ARG A 271 -7.55 32.78 20.61
C ARG A 271 -6.94 34.08 20.11
N ASP A 272 -5.84 34.00 19.38
CA ASP A 272 -5.17 35.22 18.90
C ASP A 272 -5.82 35.80 17.64
N GLU A 273 -6.61 35.00 16.89
CA GLU A 273 -7.36 35.50 15.74
C GLU A 273 -8.75 36.02 16.11
N GLU A 274 -9.42 35.42 17.09
CA GLU A 274 -10.70 35.93 17.61
C GLU A 274 -10.55 37.34 18.26
N ASN A 275 -9.48 37.54 19.02
CA ASN A 275 -9.21 38.85 19.62
C ASN A 275 -8.84 39.96 18.61
N ARG A 276 -8.45 39.59 17.39
CA ARG A 276 -8.19 40.57 16.30
C ARG A 276 -9.44 41.03 15.58
N ILE A 277 -10.52 40.27 15.70
CA ILE A 277 -11.80 40.57 15.02
C ILE A 277 -12.64 41.52 15.92
N ASP A 278 -12.53 41.43 17.24
CA ASP A 278 -13.28 42.25 18.18
C ASP A 278 -12.74 43.70 18.35
N ASP A 279 -11.48 43.95 17.97
CA ASP A 279 -10.90 45.32 18.05
C ASP A 279 -11.13 46.17 16.79
N SER A 280 -11.96 45.72 15.84
CA SER A 280 -12.24 46.45 14.58
C SER A 280 -13.68 46.90 14.38
N ASN A 281 -14.45 47.14 15.50
CA ASN A 281 -15.76 47.84 15.45
C ASN A 281 -15.74 49.12 16.28
#